data_80114dbf1f33fdd748e0d66186b2d275
#
_entry.id   80114dbf1f33fdd748e0d66186b2d275
#
_cell.length_a   1.000
_cell.length_b   1.000
_cell.length_c   1.000
_cell.angle_alpha   90.00
_cell.angle_beta   90.00
_cell.angle_gamma   90.00
#
_symmetry.space_group_name_H-M   'P 1'
#
loop_
_entity.id
_entity.type
_entity.pdbx_description
1 polymer ?
#
loop_
_entity_poly.entity_id
_entity_poly.type
_entity_poly.pdbx_seq_one_letter_code
_entity_poly.pdbx_strand_id
1 'polypeptide(L)'
;AGVTVDWLFAPLQPALIAYFVFIGGILCPLAWLLGQTVPILTNLMKSERTGEASGMALYWSTLGSFLGSLSLSLIVMQWRGASAAVVACSLLLVAGTLLLGGRQLKMALFCASTAAVAIGFNLHHEVTADTAYAEYIVGPAALPGQKDPRAFWVNKSTASLIDDSEPPNYTRYIKRLRQILLDELAFRDRDILVLGAGGFTLSHREPSNRYTYVDIDPAIKAI
;
A
#
# COMPACT_ATOMS: atom_id res chain seq x y z
N ALA A 1 0.59 -7.98 -1.85
CA ALA A 1 -0.72 -7.52 -2.34
C ALA A 1 -0.64 -7.05 -3.80
N GLY A 2 0.42 -6.29 -4.19
CA GLY A 2 0.56 -5.78 -5.55
C GLY A 2 0.63 -6.85 -6.63
N VAL A 3 1.51 -7.82 -6.47
CA VAL A 3 1.73 -8.89 -7.47
C VAL A 3 0.46 -9.71 -7.71
N THR A 4 -0.31 -10.03 -6.67
CA THR A 4 -1.58 -10.77 -6.80
C THR A 4 -2.65 -9.95 -7.51
N VAL A 5 -2.69 -8.65 -7.26
CA VAL A 5 -3.65 -7.75 -7.92
C VAL A 5 -3.31 -7.61 -9.40
N ASP A 6 -2.07 -7.35 -9.75
CA ASP A 6 -1.64 -7.19 -11.15
C ASP A 6 -1.82 -8.50 -11.93
N TRP A 7 -1.47 -9.64 -11.34
CA TRP A 7 -1.64 -10.95 -11.97
C TRP A 7 -3.10 -11.31 -12.20
N LEU A 8 -4.01 -10.91 -11.30
CA LEU A 8 -5.43 -11.19 -11.40
C LEU A 8 -6.15 -10.21 -12.35
N PHE A 9 -5.81 -8.92 -12.28
CA PHE A 9 -6.55 -7.87 -13.01
C PHE A 9 -6.05 -7.67 -14.43
N ALA A 10 -4.81 -7.99 -14.77
CA ALA A 10 -4.30 -7.87 -16.12
C ALA A 10 -5.00 -8.81 -17.13
N PRO A 11 -5.21 -10.11 -16.86
CA PRO A 11 -5.86 -11.02 -17.80
C PRO A 11 -7.39 -10.97 -17.78
N LEU A 12 -8.00 -10.51 -16.68
CA LEU A 12 -9.46 -10.52 -16.49
C LEU A 12 -10.08 -9.18 -16.89
N GLN A 13 -10.60 -9.14 -18.11
CA GLN A 13 -11.40 -8.01 -18.61
C GLN A 13 -12.84 -8.47 -18.86
N PRO A 14 -13.86 -7.70 -18.51
CA PRO A 14 -13.82 -6.36 -17.89
C PRO A 14 -13.43 -6.42 -16.39
N ALA A 15 -12.93 -5.31 -15.87
CA ALA A 15 -12.43 -5.18 -14.48
C ALA A 15 -13.44 -5.66 -13.42
N LEU A 16 -14.74 -5.56 -13.67
CA LEU A 16 -15.78 -6.08 -12.78
C LEU A 16 -15.65 -7.58 -12.51
N ILE A 17 -15.29 -8.38 -13.50
CA ILE A 17 -15.10 -9.83 -13.34
C ILE A 17 -13.90 -10.08 -12.40
N ALA A 18 -12.81 -9.36 -12.61
CA ALA A 18 -11.63 -9.44 -11.75
C ALA A 18 -11.97 -9.10 -10.29
N TYR A 19 -12.79 -8.07 -10.05
CA TYR A 19 -13.28 -7.72 -8.71
C TYR A 19 -14.12 -8.84 -8.09
N PHE A 20 -15.06 -9.44 -8.82
CA PHE A 20 -15.86 -10.55 -8.32
C PHE A 20 -15.02 -11.76 -7.99
N VAL A 21 -14.03 -12.10 -8.82
CA VAL A 21 -13.10 -13.20 -8.57
C VAL A 21 -12.24 -12.91 -7.36
N PHE A 22 -11.75 -11.67 -7.20
CA PHE A 22 -10.95 -11.27 -6.05
C PHE A 22 -11.76 -11.31 -4.75
N ILE A 23 -12.96 -10.72 -4.74
CA ILE A 23 -13.83 -10.71 -3.57
C ILE A 23 -14.28 -12.13 -3.24
N GLY A 24 -14.86 -12.85 -4.20
CA GLY A 24 -15.41 -14.19 -3.98
C GLY A 24 -14.36 -15.27 -3.75
N GLY A 25 -13.22 -15.20 -4.44
CA GLY A 25 -12.16 -16.20 -4.37
C GLY A 25 -11.14 -15.98 -3.25
N ILE A 26 -10.92 -14.74 -2.85
CA ILE A 26 -9.89 -14.40 -1.84
C ILE A 26 -10.51 -13.83 -0.57
N LEU A 27 -11.31 -12.75 -0.68
CA LEU A 27 -11.81 -12.05 0.51
C LEU A 27 -12.91 -12.84 1.23
N CYS A 28 -13.86 -13.42 0.52
CA CYS A 28 -14.94 -14.18 1.14
C CYS A 28 -14.47 -15.42 1.91
N PRO A 29 -13.57 -16.27 1.39
CA PRO A 29 -13.02 -17.40 2.15
C PRO A 29 -12.25 -16.93 3.40
N LEU A 30 -11.47 -15.85 3.31
CA LEU A 30 -10.76 -15.28 4.47
C LEU A 30 -11.74 -14.77 5.53
N ALA A 31 -12.75 -14.00 5.13
CA ALA A 31 -13.77 -13.51 6.03
C ALA A 31 -14.58 -14.65 6.68
N TRP A 32 -14.89 -15.70 5.91
CA TRP A 32 -15.56 -16.89 6.43
C TRP A 32 -14.71 -17.63 7.47
N LEU A 33 -13.41 -17.85 7.19
CA LEU A 33 -12.48 -18.46 8.13
C LEU A 33 -12.34 -17.63 9.41
N LEU A 34 -12.21 -16.31 9.30
CA LEU A 34 -12.17 -15.42 10.45
C LEU A 34 -13.47 -15.47 11.27
N GLY A 35 -14.61 -15.59 10.62
CA GLY A 35 -15.91 -15.75 11.28
C GLY A 35 -16.05 -17.05 12.07
N GLN A 36 -15.28 -18.11 11.75
CA GLN A 36 -15.28 -19.38 12.49
C GLN A 36 -14.47 -19.32 13.80
N THR A 37 -13.67 -18.30 14.03
CA THR A 37 -12.79 -18.24 15.22
C THR A 37 -13.57 -18.25 16.53
N VAL A 38 -14.64 -17.47 16.66
CA VAL A 38 -15.47 -17.42 17.88
C VAL A 38 -16.21 -18.75 18.11
N PRO A 39 -16.93 -19.34 17.13
CA PRO A 39 -17.57 -20.65 17.31
C PRO A 39 -16.57 -21.76 17.69
N ILE A 40 -15.38 -21.79 17.08
CA ILE A 40 -14.36 -22.78 17.41
C ILE A 40 -13.87 -22.60 18.86
N LEU A 41 -13.57 -21.37 19.26
CA LEU A 41 -13.11 -21.07 20.62
C LEU A 41 -14.16 -21.44 21.66
N THR A 42 -15.43 -21.14 21.43
CA THR A 42 -16.53 -21.48 22.35
C THR A 42 -16.69 -22.99 22.48
N ASN A 43 -16.54 -23.75 21.39
CA ASN A 43 -16.58 -25.21 21.45
C ASN A 43 -15.39 -25.83 22.20
N LEU A 44 -14.20 -25.23 22.11
CA LEU A 44 -13.00 -25.70 22.81
C LEU A 44 -13.05 -25.42 24.33
N MET A 45 -13.75 -24.39 24.75
CA MET A 45 -13.80 -24.00 26.17
C MET A 45 -14.62 -24.96 27.05
N LYS A 46 -15.33 -25.96 26.48
CA LYS A 46 -16.10 -26.98 27.22
C LYS A 46 -16.83 -26.46 28.46
N SER A 47 -17.32 -25.25 28.41
CA SER A 47 -18.05 -24.63 29.54
C SER A 47 -19.50 -25.11 29.55
N GLU A 48 -19.99 -25.51 30.72
CA GLU A 48 -21.42 -25.77 30.94
C GLU A 48 -22.27 -24.48 30.73
N ARG A 49 -21.61 -23.31 30.73
CA ARG A 49 -22.21 -21.99 30.51
C ARG A 49 -21.76 -21.42 29.16
N THR A 50 -22.36 -21.89 28.08
CA THR A 50 -22.02 -21.46 26.71
C THR A 50 -22.11 -19.94 26.50
N GLY A 51 -23.03 -19.27 27.18
CA GLY A 51 -23.16 -17.81 27.10
C GLY A 51 -21.99 -17.05 27.70
N GLU A 52 -21.44 -17.51 28.82
CA GLU A 52 -20.28 -16.93 29.48
C GLU A 52 -19.02 -17.10 28.64
N ALA A 53 -18.81 -18.28 28.08
CA ALA A 53 -17.70 -18.58 27.20
C ALA A 53 -17.72 -17.74 25.92
N SER A 54 -18.90 -17.58 25.30
CA SER A 54 -19.09 -16.73 24.12
C SER A 54 -18.85 -15.26 24.43
N GLY A 55 -19.37 -14.79 25.58
CA GLY A 55 -19.17 -13.41 26.03
C GLY A 55 -17.69 -13.09 26.27
N MET A 56 -16.94 -13.99 26.89
CA MET A 56 -15.50 -13.83 27.13
C MET A 56 -14.70 -13.86 25.82
N ALA A 57 -15.03 -14.76 24.91
CA ALA A 57 -14.39 -14.81 23.59
C ALA A 57 -14.60 -13.51 22.78
N LEU A 58 -15.84 -12.99 22.78
CA LEU A 58 -16.18 -11.71 22.13
C LEU A 58 -15.47 -10.53 22.77
N TYR A 59 -15.42 -10.48 24.10
CA TYR A 59 -14.73 -9.43 24.84
C TYR A 59 -13.24 -9.35 24.44
N TRP A 60 -12.51 -10.46 24.51
CA TRP A 60 -11.10 -10.51 24.15
C TRP A 60 -10.86 -10.24 22.68
N SER A 61 -11.75 -10.73 21.79
CA SER A 61 -11.68 -10.44 20.35
C SER A 61 -11.86 -8.95 20.06
N THR A 62 -12.84 -8.30 20.70
CA THR A 62 -13.09 -6.86 20.53
C THR A 62 -11.95 -6.02 21.07
N LEU A 63 -11.46 -6.36 22.27
CA LEU A 63 -10.34 -5.66 22.89
C LEU A 63 -9.06 -5.82 22.04
N GLY A 64 -8.80 -7.04 21.57
CA GLY A 64 -7.66 -7.32 20.67
C GLY A 64 -7.76 -6.57 19.35
N SER A 65 -8.93 -6.50 18.73
CA SER A 65 -9.16 -5.75 17.50
C SER A 65 -8.95 -4.25 17.70
N PHE A 66 -9.45 -3.70 18.81
CA PHE A 66 -9.28 -2.28 19.15
C PHE A 66 -7.81 -1.93 19.37
N LEU A 67 -7.11 -2.68 20.24
CA LEU A 67 -5.70 -2.45 20.52
C LEU A 67 -4.82 -2.71 19.30
N GLY A 68 -5.14 -3.73 18.51
CA GLY A 68 -4.45 -4.06 17.27
C GLY A 68 -4.56 -2.93 16.24
N SER A 69 -5.77 -2.42 16.00
CA SER A 69 -5.98 -1.31 15.07
C SER A 69 -5.23 -0.06 15.47
N LEU A 70 -5.32 0.32 16.77
CA LEU A 70 -4.60 1.48 17.28
C LEU A 70 -3.09 1.32 17.14
N SER A 71 -2.55 0.18 17.58
CA SER A 71 -1.11 -0.06 17.55
C SER A 71 -0.56 -0.09 16.12
N LEU A 72 -1.27 -0.77 15.20
CA LEU A 72 -0.85 -0.81 13.81
C LEU A 72 -0.92 0.56 13.14
N SER A 73 -2.03 1.28 13.31
CA SER A 73 -2.22 2.57 12.63
C SER A 73 -1.34 3.67 13.19
N LEU A 74 -1.27 3.81 14.53
CA LEU A 74 -0.60 4.95 15.17
C LEU A 74 0.90 4.70 15.42
N ILE A 75 1.34 3.44 15.47
CA ILE A 75 2.74 3.13 15.77
C ILE A 75 3.42 2.53 14.54
N VAL A 76 2.94 1.37 14.07
CA VAL A 76 3.69 0.62 13.06
C VAL A 76 3.64 1.33 11.70
N MET A 77 2.45 1.69 11.23
CA MET A 77 2.32 2.34 9.93
C MET A 77 2.96 3.73 9.90
N GLN A 78 2.83 4.48 11.00
CA GLN A 78 3.38 5.83 11.07
C GLN A 78 4.93 5.84 11.09
N TRP A 79 5.57 4.84 11.67
CA TRP A 79 7.03 4.83 11.83
C TRP A 79 7.75 3.97 10.79
N ARG A 80 7.08 2.96 10.25
CA ARG A 80 7.71 1.93 9.39
C ARG A 80 6.96 1.65 8.10
N GLY A 81 5.86 2.39 7.84
CA GLY A 81 5.04 2.21 6.63
C GLY A 81 4.15 0.97 6.64
N ALA A 82 3.46 0.75 5.52
CA ALA A 82 2.50 -0.33 5.35
C ALA A 82 3.16 -1.71 5.27
N SER A 83 4.35 -1.80 4.67
CA SER A 83 5.11 -3.05 4.56
C SER A 83 5.44 -3.66 5.91
N ALA A 84 5.87 -2.84 6.86
CA ALA A 84 6.15 -3.29 8.22
C ALA A 84 4.90 -3.76 8.96
N ALA A 85 3.74 -3.15 8.71
CA ALA A 85 2.47 -3.60 9.28
C ALA A 85 2.09 -5.00 8.80
N VAL A 86 2.28 -5.31 7.51
CA VAL A 86 2.06 -6.66 6.96
C VAL A 86 2.99 -7.69 7.62
N VAL A 87 4.28 -7.36 7.77
CA VAL A 87 5.25 -8.23 8.45
C VAL A 87 4.84 -8.46 9.91
N ALA A 88 4.49 -7.41 10.65
CA ALA A 88 4.05 -7.51 12.04
C ALA A 88 2.81 -8.39 12.19
N CYS A 89 1.78 -8.18 11.35
CA CYS A 89 0.58 -9.02 11.34
C CYS A 89 0.91 -10.50 11.04
N SER A 90 1.78 -10.76 10.06
CA SER A 90 2.19 -12.11 9.70
C SER A 90 2.90 -12.81 10.86
N LEU A 91 3.81 -12.11 11.55
CA LEU A 91 4.51 -12.65 12.72
C LEU A 91 3.56 -12.91 13.89
N LEU A 92 2.60 -12.01 14.16
CA LEU A 92 1.58 -12.20 15.19
C LEU A 92 0.68 -13.40 14.91
N LEU A 93 0.29 -13.61 13.65
CA LEU A 93 -0.48 -14.78 13.23
C LEU A 93 0.30 -16.09 13.42
N VAL A 94 1.59 -16.11 13.09
CA VAL A 94 2.46 -17.26 13.35
C VAL A 94 2.57 -17.53 14.85
N ALA A 95 2.84 -16.50 15.65
CA ALA A 95 2.93 -16.63 17.10
C ALA A 95 1.61 -17.17 17.70
N GLY A 96 0.46 -16.62 17.27
CA GLY A 96 -0.86 -17.10 17.70
C GLY A 96 -1.11 -18.56 17.34
N THR A 97 -0.77 -18.96 16.13
CA THR A 97 -0.91 -20.38 15.70
C THR A 97 0.03 -21.32 16.46
N LEU A 98 1.24 -20.91 16.78
CA LEU A 98 2.16 -21.71 17.59
C LEU A 98 1.68 -21.87 19.03
N LEU A 99 1.10 -20.81 19.62
CA LEU A 99 0.54 -20.86 20.97
C LEU A 99 -0.70 -21.76 21.06
N LEU A 100 -1.57 -21.72 20.06
CA LEU A 100 -2.81 -22.50 20.03
C LEU A 100 -2.61 -23.92 19.51
N GLY A 101 -1.73 -24.13 18.54
CA GLY A 101 -1.55 -25.41 17.85
C GLY A 101 -0.72 -26.45 18.61
N GLY A 102 -0.18 -26.10 19.76
CA GLY A 102 0.67 -27.02 20.53
C GLY A 102 1.94 -27.44 19.78
N ARG A 103 2.51 -28.60 20.15
CA ARG A 103 3.81 -29.10 19.63
C ARG A 103 3.71 -29.80 18.23
N GLN A 104 2.75 -29.49 17.39
CA GLN A 104 2.65 -30.08 16.06
C GLN A 104 3.62 -29.42 15.08
N LEU A 105 4.79 -30.01 14.93
CA LEU A 105 5.87 -29.52 14.06
C LEU A 105 5.41 -29.23 12.61
N LYS A 106 4.54 -30.09 12.07
CA LYS A 106 4.01 -29.91 10.70
C LYS A 106 3.22 -28.60 10.55
N MET A 107 2.41 -28.26 11.55
CA MET A 107 1.61 -27.04 11.56
C MET A 107 2.48 -25.80 11.73
N ALA A 108 3.48 -25.86 12.61
CA ALA A 108 4.48 -24.82 12.79
C ALA A 108 5.26 -24.55 11.49
N LEU A 109 5.71 -25.59 10.80
CA LEU A 109 6.42 -25.46 9.53
C LEU A 109 5.53 -24.87 8.43
N PHE A 110 4.27 -25.28 8.34
CA PHE A 110 3.32 -24.71 7.38
C PHE A 110 3.08 -23.21 7.64
N CYS A 111 2.83 -22.82 8.89
CA CYS A 111 2.64 -21.41 9.24
C CYS A 111 3.92 -20.57 9.00
N ALA A 112 5.09 -21.10 9.34
CA ALA A 112 6.35 -20.44 9.11
C ALA A 112 6.64 -20.27 7.60
N SER A 113 6.34 -21.28 6.79
CA SER A 113 6.54 -21.20 5.33
C SER A 113 5.59 -20.21 4.67
N THR A 114 4.31 -20.18 5.05
CA THR A 114 3.35 -19.20 4.53
C THR A 114 3.71 -17.77 4.94
N ALA A 115 4.16 -17.56 6.18
CA ALA A 115 4.65 -16.25 6.62
C ALA A 115 5.93 -15.84 5.88
N ALA A 116 6.88 -16.74 5.70
CA ALA A 116 8.11 -16.47 4.95
C ALA A 116 7.81 -16.07 3.50
N VAL A 117 6.87 -16.75 2.84
CA VAL A 117 6.40 -16.40 1.50
C VAL A 117 5.75 -15.01 1.49
N ALA A 118 4.84 -14.73 2.43
CA ALA A 118 4.17 -13.43 2.52
C ALA A 118 5.17 -12.28 2.78
N ILE A 119 6.12 -12.50 3.67
CA ILE A 119 7.20 -11.54 3.97
C ILE A 119 8.11 -11.38 2.76
N GLY A 120 8.51 -12.48 2.10
CA GLY A 120 9.36 -12.44 0.91
C GLY A 120 8.72 -11.64 -0.23
N PHE A 121 7.45 -11.86 -0.51
CA PHE A 121 6.71 -11.04 -1.49
C PHE A 121 6.61 -9.56 -1.09
N ASN A 122 6.50 -9.28 0.21
CA ASN A 122 6.40 -7.91 0.69
C ASN A 122 7.74 -7.16 0.65
N LEU A 123 8.87 -7.86 0.83
CA LEU A 123 10.22 -7.28 0.77
C LEU A 123 10.75 -7.15 -0.66
N HIS A 124 10.19 -7.85 -1.64
CA HIS A 124 10.62 -7.85 -3.05
C HIS A 124 10.01 -6.71 -3.88
N HIS A 125 9.38 -5.73 -3.26
CA HIS A 125 8.87 -4.56 -3.96
C HIS A 125 10.00 -3.55 -4.22
N GLU A 126 10.10 -3.08 -5.46
CA GLU A 126 10.94 -1.96 -5.89
C GLU A 126 10.36 -0.62 -5.36
N VAL A 127 10.19 -0.52 -4.05
CA VAL A 127 9.70 0.68 -3.38
C VAL A 127 10.89 1.58 -3.09
N THR A 128 10.87 2.81 -3.60
CA THR A 128 11.92 3.79 -3.33
C THR A 128 11.82 4.30 -1.89
N ALA A 129 10.61 4.56 -1.42
CA ALA A 129 10.35 4.90 -0.02
C ALA A 129 8.93 4.47 0.39
N ASP A 130 8.80 3.92 1.60
CA ASP A 130 7.53 3.59 2.26
C ASP A 130 7.42 4.41 3.54
N THR A 131 6.46 5.33 3.58
CA THR A 131 6.30 6.30 4.66
C THR A 131 4.94 6.19 5.32
N ALA A 132 4.69 7.02 6.34
CA ALA A 132 3.38 7.14 6.96
C ALA A 132 2.31 7.69 6.01
N TYR A 133 2.71 8.38 4.95
CA TYR A 133 1.80 9.05 4.02
C TYR A 133 1.53 8.24 2.76
N ALA A 134 2.57 7.64 2.18
CA ALA A 134 2.44 6.90 0.93
C ALA A 134 3.64 5.98 0.66
N GLU A 135 3.42 5.06 -0.27
CA GLU A 135 4.45 4.26 -0.92
C GLU A 135 4.89 4.98 -2.20
N TYR A 136 6.17 5.28 -2.31
CA TYR A 136 6.76 5.99 -3.45
C TYR A 136 7.63 5.05 -4.28
N ILE A 137 7.46 5.12 -5.59
CA ILE A 137 8.29 4.40 -6.55
C ILE A 137 8.77 5.41 -7.59
N VAL A 138 10.08 5.45 -7.82
CA VAL A 138 10.70 6.21 -8.91
C VAL A 138 11.42 5.23 -9.80
N GLY A 139 11.11 5.23 -11.07
CA GLY A 139 11.74 4.29 -11.98
C GLY A 139 11.42 4.54 -13.45
N PRO A 140 12.00 3.71 -14.34
CA PRO A 140 11.73 3.79 -15.76
C PRO A 140 10.26 3.41 -16.05
N ALA A 141 9.65 4.13 -16.96
CA ALA A 141 8.30 3.82 -17.44
C ALA A 141 8.35 3.22 -18.85
N ALA A 142 7.63 2.12 -19.07
CA ALA A 142 7.55 1.51 -20.40
C ALA A 142 6.50 2.24 -21.27
N LEU A 143 6.93 3.31 -21.94
CA LEU A 143 6.03 4.10 -22.80
C LEU A 143 6.56 4.10 -24.24
N PRO A 144 5.80 3.56 -25.20
CA PRO A 144 6.21 3.51 -26.60
C PRO A 144 6.49 4.90 -27.19
N GLY A 145 7.63 5.06 -27.86
CA GLY A 145 7.98 6.30 -28.55
C GLY A 145 8.53 7.42 -27.67
N GLN A 146 8.76 7.18 -26.38
CA GLN A 146 9.39 8.14 -25.45
C GLN A 146 10.86 7.78 -25.23
N LYS A 147 11.68 8.80 -24.99
CA LYS A 147 13.13 8.63 -24.76
C LYS A 147 13.42 8.67 -23.26
N ASP A 148 13.87 7.56 -22.69
CA ASP A 148 14.18 7.36 -21.27
C ASP A 148 13.07 7.90 -20.33
N PRO A 149 11.82 7.43 -20.49
CA PRO A 149 10.73 7.93 -19.69
C PRO A 149 10.86 7.46 -18.23
N ARG A 150 10.76 8.42 -17.32
CA ARG A 150 10.76 8.18 -15.87
C ARG A 150 9.40 8.57 -15.29
N ALA A 151 8.89 7.71 -14.43
CA ALA A 151 7.65 7.97 -13.73
C ALA A 151 7.87 7.98 -12.21
N PHE A 152 7.07 8.79 -11.58
CA PHE A 152 6.91 8.86 -10.13
C PHE A 152 5.52 8.33 -9.79
N TRP A 153 5.49 7.21 -9.05
CA TRP A 153 4.25 6.61 -8.59
C TRP A 153 4.06 6.87 -7.10
N VAL A 154 2.83 7.17 -6.74
CA VAL A 154 2.36 7.32 -5.36
C VAL A 154 1.24 6.31 -5.14
N ASN A 155 1.41 5.39 -4.21
CA ASN A 155 0.46 4.29 -3.95
C ASN A 155 0.08 3.54 -5.25
N LYS A 156 1.09 3.26 -6.12
CA LYS A 156 0.94 2.61 -7.44
C LYS A 156 0.15 3.38 -8.49
N SER A 157 -0.22 4.62 -8.19
CA SER A 157 -0.83 5.53 -9.17
C SER A 157 0.25 6.45 -9.75
N THR A 158 0.27 6.62 -11.06
CA THR A 158 1.24 7.53 -11.70
C THR A 158 0.92 8.97 -11.31
N ALA A 159 1.77 9.56 -10.47
CA ALA A 159 1.63 10.94 -10.04
C ALA A 159 2.28 11.90 -11.04
N SER A 160 3.43 11.54 -11.59
CA SER A 160 4.07 12.35 -12.62
C SER A 160 4.91 11.50 -13.58
N LEU A 161 5.20 12.08 -14.73
CA LEU A 161 6.01 11.50 -15.79
C LEU A 161 6.86 12.60 -16.40
N ILE A 162 8.11 12.25 -16.68
CA ILE A 162 9.05 13.05 -17.47
C ILE A 162 9.78 12.16 -18.48
N ASP A 163 10.23 12.72 -19.57
CA ASP A 163 11.12 12.04 -20.52
C ASP A 163 12.18 12.99 -21.07
N ASP A 164 13.16 12.43 -21.76
CA ASP A 164 14.25 13.18 -22.39
C ASP A 164 13.95 13.58 -23.84
N SER A 165 12.69 13.58 -24.26
CA SER A 165 12.25 14.05 -25.58
C SER A 165 12.36 15.57 -25.72
N GLU A 166 12.41 16.06 -26.95
CA GLU A 166 12.32 17.51 -27.24
C GLU A 166 11.14 17.77 -28.20
N PRO A 167 10.08 18.41 -27.68
CA PRO A 167 9.81 18.88 -26.32
C PRO A 167 9.55 17.72 -25.34
N PRO A 168 9.84 17.91 -24.02
CA PRO A 168 9.65 16.87 -23.02
C PRO A 168 8.16 16.56 -22.83
N ASN A 169 7.88 15.27 -22.62
CA ASN A 169 6.52 14.84 -22.31
C ASN A 169 6.27 14.85 -20.81
N TYR A 170 5.08 15.24 -20.44
CA TYR A 170 4.59 15.29 -19.06
C TYR A 170 3.23 14.60 -18.98
N THR A 171 2.80 14.29 -17.75
CA THR A 171 1.42 13.90 -17.52
C THR A 171 0.44 14.99 -17.98
N ARG A 172 -0.77 14.59 -18.35
CA ARG A 172 -1.76 15.49 -18.96
C ARG A 172 -2.06 16.72 -18.10
N TYR A 173 -2.13 16.54 -16.78
CA TYR A 173 -2.41 17.65 -15.86
C TYR A 173 -1.23 18.62 -15.77
N ILE A 174 0.01 18.14 -15.76
CA ILE A 174 1.20 19.01 -15.78
C ILE A 174 1.27 19.80 -17.08
N LYS A 175 1.02 19.18 -18.24
CA LYS A 175 0.92 19.91 -19.52
C LYS A 175 -0.08 21.04 -19.43
N ARG A 176 -1.27 20.77 -18.88
CA ARG A 176 -2.31 21.81 -18.75
C ARG A 176 -1.93 22.91 -17.76
N LEU A 177 -1.32 22.57 -16.62
CA LEU A 177 -0.83 23.57 -15.66
C LEU A 177 0.25 24.48 -16.28
N ARG A 178 1.20 23.89 -16.97
CA ARG A 178 2.25 24.67 -17.67
C ARG A 178 1.65 25.59 -18.71
N GLN A 179 0.70 25.12 -19.51
CA GLN A 179 -0.01 25.94 -20.47
C GLN A 179 -0.69 27.14 -19.80
N ILE A 180 -1.41 26.93 -18.70
CA ILE A 180 -2.08 28.00 -17.97
C ILE A 180 -1.05 29.02 -17.43
N LEU A 181 0.00 28.53 -16.75
CA LEU A 181 0.96 29.41 -16.09
C LEU A 181 1.86 30.16 -17.07
N LEU A 182 2.37 29.47 -18.10
CA LEU A 182 3.41 29.99 -18.96
C LEU A 182 2.87 30.66 -20.23
N ASP A 183 1.74 30.14 -20.78
CA ASP A 183 1.17 30.62 -22.02
C ASP A 183 -0.03 31.58 -21.77
N GLU A 184 -1.03 31.16 -20.97
CA GLU A 184 -2.23 31.95 -20.74
C GLU A 184 -1.99 33.11 -19.76
N LEU A 185 -1.30 32.89 -18.63
CA LEU A 185 -0.98 33.87 -17.62
C LEU A 185 0.37 34.59 -17.87
N ALA A 186 1.17 34.04 -18.79
CA ALA A 186 2.49 34.55 -19.18
C ALA A 186 3.42 34.84 -17.99
N PHE A 187 3.42 33.96 -16.98
CA PHE A 187 4.28 34.13 -15.80
C PHE A 187 5.75 34.04 -16.18
N ARG A 188 6.51 35.12 -15.88
CA ARG A 188 7.95 35.19 -16.05
C ARG A 188 8.53 35.94 -14.85
N ASP A 189 9.69 35.45 -14.37
CA ASP A 189 10.39 36.00 -13.20
C ASP A 189 9.50 36.10 -11.96
N ARG A 190 8.69 35.07 -11.73
CA ARG A 190 7.76 34.97 -10.60
C ARG A 190 8.22 33.93 -9.59
N ASP A 191 7.89 34.17 -8.32
CA ASP A 191 7.98 33.20 -7.26
C ASP A 191 6.68 32.41 -7.22
N ILE A 192 6.75 31.11 -7.48
CA ILE A 192 5.60 30.22 -7.56
C ILE A 192 5.69 29.24 -6.39
N LEU A 193 4.68 29.25 -5.53
CA LEU A 193 4.52 28.29 -4.46
C LEU A 193 3.66 27.11 -4.95
N VAL A 194 4.20 25.91 -4.86
CA VAL A 194 3.51 24.67 -5.24
C VAL A 194 3.22 23.86 -3.98
N LEU A 195 1.95 23.64 -3.70
CA LEU A 195 1.51 22.78 -2.60
C LEU A 195 1.32 21.35 -3.10
N GLY A 196 2.16 20.42 -2.59
CA GLY A 196 2.31 19.06 -3.10
C GLY A 196 3.44 18.97 -4.13
N ALA A 197 4.49 18.22 -3.83
CA ALA A 197 5.69 18.16 -4.69
C ALA A 197 5.45 17.46 -6.04
N GLY A 198 4.65 16.39 -6.06
CA GLY A 198 4.24 15.68 -7.27
C GLY A 198 5.38 15.25 -8.20
N GLY A 199 6.56 14.93 -7.64
CA GLY A 199 7.77 14.60 -8.39
C GLY A 199 8.48 15.81 -9.03
N PHE A 200 8.20 17.03 -8.58
CA PHE A 200 8.84 18.29 -9.01
C PHE A 200 8.74 18.61 -10.51
N THR A 201 7.81 17.98 -11.21
CA THR A 201 7.75 18.02 -12.68
C THR A 201 7.25 19.35 -13.27
N LEU A 202 6.59 20.19 -12.48
CA LEU A 202 6.10 21.48 -12.94
C LEU A 202 7.26 22.43 -13.33
N SER A 203 8.36 22.43 -12.55
CA SER A 203 9.55 23.23 -12.78
C SER A 203 10.59 22.58 -13.71
N HIS A 204 10.34 21.35 -14.13
CA HIS A 204 11.31 20.62 -14.97
C HIS A 204 11.57 21.35 -16.30
N ARG A 205 12.83 21.68 -16.58
CA ARG A 205 13.26 22.46 -17.77
C ARG A 205 12.47 23.77 -17.94
N GLU A 206 12.13 24.43 -16.82
CA GLU A 206 11.47 25.75 -16.81
C GLU A 206 12.29 26.72 -15.96
N PRO A 207 13.25 27.47 -16.54
CA PRO A 207 14.13 28.35 -15.82
C PRO A 207 13.60 29.77 -15.64
N SER A 208 12.45 30.12 -16.22
CA SER A 208 11.95 31.50 -16.22
C SER A 208 11.28 31.92 -14.92
N ASN A 209 10.97 30.99 -14.03
CA ASN A 209 10.34 31.25 -12.75
C ASN A 209 11.06 30.54 -11.60
N ARG A 210 10.84 30.98 -10.37
CA ARG A 210 11.37 30.37 -9.16
C ARG A 210 10.27 29.54 -8.49
N TYR A 211 10.50 28.24 -8.29
CA TYR A 211 9.52 27.33 -7.70
C TYR A 211 9.91 26.96 -6.28
N THR A 212 8.99 27.10 -5.35
CA THR A 212 9.09 26.59 -3.99
C THR A 212 8.05 25.50 -3.79
N TYR A 213 8.50 24.29 -3.51
CA TYR A 213 7.63 23.16 -3.26
C TYR A 213 7.46 22.93 -1.76
N VAL A 214 6.23 22.72 -1.33
CA VAL A 214 5.88 22.35 0.04
C VAL A 214 5.09 21.06 0.00
N ASP A 215 5.56 20.07 0.72
CA ASP A 215 4.89 18.77 0.84
C ASP A 215 4.75 18.38 2.31
N ILE A 216 3.73 17.56 2.61
CA ILE A 216 3.51 17.05 3.96
C ILE A 216 4.53 15.97 4.32
N ASP A 217 5.02 15.23 3.32
CA ASP A 217 5.95 14.14 3.53
C ASP A 217 7.41 14.61 3.35
N PRO A 218 8.21 14.67 4.42
CA PRO A 218 9.60 15.09 4.33
C PRO A 218 10.47 14.13 3.49
N ALA A 219 10.05 12.88 3.30
CA ALA A 219 10.80 11.90 2.52
C ALA A 219 10.86 12.26 1.04
N ILE A 220 9.87 12.96 0.50
CA ILE A 220 9.84 13.37 -0.92
C ILE A 220 11.07 14.17 -1.34
N LYS A 221 11.68 14.91 -0.42
CA LYS A 221 12.89 15.68 -0.71
C LYS A 221 14.11 14.80 -1.00
N ALA A 222 14.12 13.57 -0.49
CA ALA A 222 15.25 12.63 -0.60
C ALA A 222 15.06 11.61 -1.73
N ILE A 223 13.87 11.52 -2.29
CA ILE A 223 13.49 10.65 -3.40
C ILE A 223 13.80 11.32 -4.73
#